data_5958805b9f2e00dcfa26feb5d04ab805
#
_entry.id   5958805b9f2e00dcfa26feb5d04ab805
#
_cell.length_a   1.000
_cell.length_b   1.000
_cell.length_c   1.000
_cell.angle_alpha   90.00
_cell.angle_beta   90.00
_cell.angle_gamma   90.00
#
_symmetry.space_group_name_H-M   'P 1'
#
loop_
_entity.id
_entity.type
_entity.pdbx_description
1 polymer ?
#
loop_
_entity_poly.entity_id
_entity_poly.type
_entity_poly.pdbx_seq_one_letter_code
_entity_poly.pdbx_strand_id
1 'polypeptide(L)'
;TFKQYKTIFYHEPTEYVNSELIFAFDLDWTLTYNEKHLFPKEASDIYIFPNRKRILEKIIKDGYSIAIFTNQYAKTKKEKQNKVERLKTFILKLNLPVCVYVSTEKDNYRKPDIGMWNFFKKDRVIKNVIFVGDALGRPQDFSDSDRLFGEKINACEIKSPEDFFGSSKIPSIQNKKELIVFVGMPGSGKSTYYYTNLKDCVHIEQDKIGSRKQLLKQLNISLLSGASIVIDSTNPSQENRLEYYEKAKKYNYKIKVLYFLINGTGFNKLRDKPVPDIVYHIYFKKLEPPCEENTPGEIFYVY
;
A
#
# COMPACT_ATOMS: atom_id res chain seq x y z
N THR A 1 -23.33 -7.80 5.46
CA THR A 1 -23.81 -6.48 5.96
C THR A 1 -23.08 -6.12 7.24
N PHE A 2 -22.69 -4.82 7.42
CA PHE A 2 -22.17 -4.34 8.70
C PHE A 2 -23.28 -4.17 9.72
N LYS A 3 -23.01 -4.62 10.95
CA LYS A 3 -23.82 -4.39 12.15
C LYS A 3 -23.11 -3.38 13.05
N GLN A 4 -23.82 -2.81 14.00
CA GLN A 4 -23.26 -1.91 15.00
C GLN A 4 -23.43 -2.49 16.40
N TYR A 5 -22.37 -2.38 17.21
CA TYR A 5 -22.42 -2.65 18.65
C TYR A 5 -21.67 -1.52 19.37
N LYS A 6 -22.38 -0.76 20.21
CA LYS A 6 -21.84 0.45 20.84
C LYS A 6 -21.19 1.39 19.80
N THR A 7 -19.91 1.63 19.92
CA THR A 7 -19.13 2.54 19.06
C THR A 7 -18.43 1.83 17.90
N ILE A 8 -18.48 0.49 17.83
CA ILE A 8 -17.88 -0.28 16.74
C ILE A 8 -18.90 -0.68 15.69
N PHE A 9 -18.41 -0.79 14.46
CA PHE A 9 -19.09 -1.50 13.39
C PHE A 9 -18.37 -2.82 13.14
N TYR A 10 -19.13 -3.87 12.78
CA TYR A 10 -18.55 -5.18 12.52
C TYR A 10 -19.27 -5.92 11.40
N HIS A 11 -18.52 -6.77 10.74
CA HIS A 11 -19.02 -7.71 9.75
C HIS A 11 -18.50 -9.11 10.08
N GLU A 12 -19.42 -10.05 10.18
CA GLU A 12 -19.16 -11.48 10.34
C GLU A 12 -19.95 -12.22 9.26
N PRO A 13 -19.26 -12.87 8.31
CA PRO A 13 -19.93 -13.65 7.27
C PRO A 13 -20.47 -14.97 7.84
N THR A 14 -21.53 -15.50 7.26
CA THR A 14 -22.11 -16.79 7.65
C THR A 14 -21.17 -17.97 7.36
N GLU A 15 -20.35 -17.83 6.35
CA GLU A 15 -19.40 -18.84 5.87
C GLU A 15 -18.02 -18.73 6.55
N TYR A 16 -17.95 -18.03 7.67
CA TYR A 16 -16.69 -17.84 8.38
C TYR A 16 -16.12 -19.16 8.89
N VAL A 17 -14.86 -19.44 8.55
CA VAL A 17 -14.13 -20.59 9.09
C VAL A 17 -13.81 -20.30 10.55
N ASN A 18 -14.27 -21.12 11.47
CA ASN A 18 -13.97 -20.98 12.90
C ASN A 18 -12.80 -21.89 13.26
N SER A 19 -11.61 -21.31 13.38
CA SER A 19 -10.35 -22.01 13.70
C SER A 19 -9.81 -21.55 15.04
N GLU A 20 -9.04 -22.40 15.71
CA GLU A 20 -8.31 -22.06 16.93
C GLU A 20 -7.05 -21.21 16.65
N LEU A 21 -6.58 -21.17 15.40
CA LEU A 21 -5.53 -20.27 14.92
C LEU A 21 -6.14 -19.14 14.09
N ILE A 22 -5.89 -17.90 14.52
CA ILE A 22 -6.39 -16.69 13.89
C ILE A 22 -5.24 -15.94 13.24
N PHE A 23 -5.41 -15.59 11.95
CA PHE A 23 -4.62 -14.55 11.31
C PHE A 23 -5.36 -13.22 11.46
N ALA A 24 -4.83 -12.35 12.29
CA ALA A 24 -5.39 -11.03 12.57
C ALA A 24 -4.61 -9.96 11.82
N PHE A 25 -5.33 -9.04 11.16
CA PHE A 25 -4.72 -8.00 10.34
C PHE A 25 -5.22 -6.61 10.71
N ASP A 26 -4.35 -5.61 10.60
CA ASP A 26 -4.78 -4.26 10.33
C ASP A 26 -5.24 -4.14 8.87
N LEU A 27 -5.85 -3.01 8.49
CA LEU A 27 -6.39 -2.80 7.15
C LEU A 27 -5.55 -1.82 6.31
N ASP A 28 -5.46 -0.55 6.75
CA ASP A 28 -4.86 0.51 5.96
C ASP A 28 -3.32 0.35 5.93
N TRP A 29 -2.73 0.39 4.75
CA TRP A 29 -1.29 0.13 4.51
C TRP A 29 -0.80 -1.29 4.90
N THR A 30 -1.70 -2.13 5.37
CA THR A 30 -1.47 -3.56 5.61
C THR A 30 -2.08 -4.42 4.50
N LEU A 31 -3.38 -4.32 4.30
CA LEU A 31 -4.12 -5.02 3.24
C LEU A 31 -4.49 -4.11 2.07
N THR A 32 -4.64 -2.82 2.34
CA THR A 32 -5.15 -1.84 1.38
C THR A 32 -4.28 -0.59 1.29
N TYR A 33 -4.35 0.08 0.13
CA TYR A 33 -3.73 1.37 -0.14
C TYR A 33 -4.73 2.32 -0.82
N ASN A 34 -4.35 3.58 -0.97
CA ASN A 34 -5.18 4.64 -1.55
C ASN A 34 -4.51 5.19 -2.81
N GLU A 35 -5.31 5.60 -3.80
CA GLU A 35 -4.82 6.21 -5.05
C GLU A 35 -5.32 7.64 -5.28
N LYS A 36 -6.43 8.03 -4.65
CA LYS A 36 -7.03 9.35 -4.89
C LYS A 36 -6.64 10.39 -3.84
N HIS A 37 -6.43 9.96 -2.61
CA HIS A 37 -6.16 10.86 -1.49
C HIS A 37 -5.16 10.24 -0.51
N LEU A 38 -4.34 11.09 0.11
CA LEU A 38 -3.48 10.67 1.22
C LEU A 38 -4.32 10.08 2.37
N PHE A 39 -5.45 10.72 2.68
CA PHE A 39 -6.47 10.22 3.60
C PHE A 39 -7.78 10.05 2.81
N PRO A 40 -8.29 8.82 2.66
CA PRO A 40 -9.45 8.55 1.81
C PRO A 40 -10.69 9.29 2.28
N LYS A 41 -11.32 10.00 1.37
CA LYS A 41 -12.58 10.73 1.59
C LYS A 41 -13.78 10.02 0.96
N GLU A 42 -13.52 9.21 -0.06
CA GLU A 42 -14.54 8.50 -0.84
C GLU A 42 -14.50 7.00 -0.53
N ALA A 43 -15.67 6.37 -0.57
CA ALA A 43 -15.78 4.93 -0.37
C ALA A 43 -15.08 4.11 -1.46
N SER A 44 -14.95 4.67 -2.67
CA SER A 44 -14.28 4.04 -3.79
C SER A 44 -12.75 4.05 -3.70
N ASP A 45 -12.15 4.95 -2.88
CA ASP A 45 -10.70 5.08 -2.71
C ASP A 45 -10.17 4.02 -1.73
N ILE A 46 -10.30 2.77 -2.12
CA ILE A 46 -9.75 1.61 -1.43
C ILE A 46 -9.32 0.56 -2.44
N TYR A 47 -8.05 0.22 -2.43
CA TYR A 47 -7.40 -0.74 -3.32
C TYR A 47 -6.70 -1.80 -2.49
N ILE A 48 -6.84 -3.07 -2.89
CA ILE A 48 -6.18 -4.18 -2.22
C ILE A 48 -4.79 -4.33 -2.84
N PHE A 49 -3.75 -4.44 -2.02
CA PHE A 49 -2.39 -4.70 -2.51
C PHE A 49 -2.35 -5.97 -3.38
N PRO A 50 -1.57 -6.00 -4.47
CA PRO A 50 -1.66 -7.02 -5.51
C PRO A 50 -1.60 -8.47 -5.07
N ASN A 51 -0.81 -8.83 -4.07
CA ASN A 51 -0.68 -10.23 -3.66
C ASN A 51 -1.57 -10.64 -2.47
N ARG A 52 -2.25 -9.67 -1.82
CA ARG A 52 -2.96 -9.92 -0.54
C ARG A 52 -4.07 -10.93 -0.69
N LYS A 53 -4.97 -10.71 -1.65
CA LYS A 53 -6.13 -11.60 -1.86
C LYS A 53 -5.70 -13.07 -2.00
N ARG A 54 -4.72 -13.37 -2.85
CA ARG A 54 -4.21 -14.73 -3.08
C ARG A 54 -3.65 -15.38 -1.81
N ILE A 55 -2.96 -14.59 -0.96
CA ILE A 55 -2.40 -15.10 0.29
C ILE A 55 -3.51 -15.36 1.31
N LEU A 56 -4.48 -14.45 1.44
CA LEU A 56 -5.63 -14.63 2.31
C LEU A 56 -6.50 -15.82 1.89
N GLU A 57 -6.73 -16.02 0.59
CA GLU A 57 -7.39 -17.21 0.05
C GLU A 57 -6.68 -18.50 0.46
N LYS A 58 -5.34 -18.51 0.39
CA LYS A 58 -4.55 -19.66 0.82
C LYS A 58 -4.72 -19.93 2.31
N ILE A 59 -4.65 -18.92 3.16
CA ILE A 59 -4.86 -19.05 4.62
C ILE A 59 -6.22 -19.69 4.92
N ILE A 60 -7.29 -19.21 4.28
CA ILE A 60 -8.64 -19.77 4.46
C ILE A 60 -8.73 -21.20 3.95
N LYS A 61 -8.15 -21.50 2.79
CA LYS A 61 -8.09 -22.84 2.21
C LYS A 61 -7.33 -23.83 3.10
N ASP A 62 -6.31 -23.35 3.79
CA ASP A 62 -5.53 -24.14 4.76
C ASP A 62 -6.29 -24.33 6.10
N GLY A 63 -7.55 -23.85 6.22
CA GLY A 63 -8.43 -24.05 7.35
C GLY A 63 -8.29 -23.05 8.48
N TYR A 64 -7.61 -21.90 8.26
CA TYR A 64 -7.42 -20.88 9.28
C TYR A 64 -8.42 -19.73 9.17
N SER A 65 -8.68 -19.07 10.29
CA SER A 65 -9.59 -17.94 10.38
C SER A 65 -8.88 -16.62 10.14
N ILE A 66 -9.57 -15.66 9.51
CA ILE A 66 -9.07 -14.30 9.30
C ILE A 66 -9.98 -13.29 9.99
N ALA A 67 -9.39 -12.42 10.81
CA ALA A 67 -10.07 -11.29 11.42
C ALA A 67 -9.31 -9.98 11.17
N ILE A 68 -10.02 -8.91 10.84
CA ILE A 68 -9.45 -7.59 10.54
C ILE A 68 -9.89 -6.61 11.62
N PHE A 69 -8.94 -5.90 12.24
CA PHE A 69 -9.17 -4.91 13.29
C PHE A 69 -8.62 -3.56 12.85
N THR A 70 -9.50 -2.61 12.56
CA THR A 70 -9.09 -1.31 11.98
C THR A 70 -9.59 -0.12 12.76
N ASN A 71 -8.72 0.89 12.88
CA ASN A 71 -8.99 2.17 13.50
C ASN A 71 -9.45 3.20 12.45
N GLN A 72 -10.74 3.50 12.38
CA GLN A 72 -11.37 4.38 11.39
C GLN A 72 -12.02 5.60 12.05
N TYR A 73 -11.22 6.40 12.79
CA TYR A 73 -11.77 7.56 13.52
C TYR A 73 -12.63 8.46 12.63
N ALA A 74 -13.79 8.86 13.14
CA ALA A 74 -14.73 9.73 12.48
C ALA A 74 -15.47 10.60 13.51
N LYS A 75 -15.53 11.92 13.27
CA LYS A 75 -16.15 12.88 14.19
C LYS A 75 -17.67 12.96 14.04
N THR A 76 -18.15 12.84 12.82
CA THR A 76 -19.56 13.03 12.48
C THR A 76 -20.24 11.72 12.05
N LYS A 77 -21.56 11.66 12.17
CA LYS A 77 -22.35 10.52 11.68
C LYS A 77 -22.13 10.27 10.18
N LYS A 78 -21.99 11.34 9.38
CA LYS A 78 -21.71 11.26 7.94
C LYS A 78 -20.34 10.63 7.66
N GLU A 79 -19.31 11.03 8.41
CA GLU A 79 -17.98 10.46 8.28
C GLU A 79 -17.97 8.96 8.66
N LYS A 80 -18.65 8.58 9.75
CA LYS A 80 -18.80 7.17 10.14
C LYS A 80 -19.45 6.34 9.03
N GLN A 81 -20.53 6.87 8.44
CA GLN A 81 -21.20 6.23 7.32
C GLN A 81 -20.26 6.04 6.13
N ASN A 82 -19.49 7.07 5.74
CA ASN A 82 -18.51 6.97 4.66
C ASN A 82 -17.44 5.91 4.93
N LYS A 83 -16.96 5.80 6.19
CA LYS A 83 -16.01 4.75 6.59
C LYS A 83 -16.62 3.35 6.43
N VAL A 84 -17.86 3.17 6.85
CA VAL A 84 -18.57 1.89 6.69
C VAL A 84 -18.78 1.55 5.21
N GLU A 85 -19.17 2.51 4.36
CA GLU A 85 -19.32 2.27 2.91
C GLU A 85 -17.97 1.90 2.25
N ARG A 86 -16.88 2.55 2.67
CA ARG A 86 -15.53 2.19 2.21
C ARG A 86 -15.19 0.72 2.55
N LEU A 87 -15.54 0.28 3.75
CA LEU A 87 -15.31 -1.09 4.19
C LEU A 87 -16.23 -2.11 3.50
N LYS A 88 -17.46 -1.73 3.18
CA LYS A 88 -18.34 -2.55 2.31
C LYS A 88 -17.72 -2.75 0.94
N THR A 89 -17.17 -1.69 0.35
CA THR A 89 -16.45 -1.75 -0.93
C THR A 89 -15.23 -2.68 -0.83
N PHE A 90 -14.47 -2.61 0.27
CA PHE A 90 -13.36 -3.53 0.53
C PHE A 90 -13.81 -4.99 0.56
N ILE A 91 -14.85 -5.31 1.34
CA ILE A 91 -15.36 -6.68 1.47
C ILE A 91 -15.83 -7.22 0.11
N LEU A 92 -16.54 -6.39 -0.67
CA LEU A 92 -16.99 -6.78 -2.02
C LEU A 92 -15.81 -7.07 -2.96
N LYS A 93 -14.77 -6.22 -2.95
CA LYS A 93 -13.55 -6.42 -3.76
C LYS A 93 -12.76 -7.64 -3.29
N LEU A 94 -12.64 -7.83 -1.97
CA LEU A 94 -11.93 -8.96 -1.41
C LEU A 94 -12.64 -10.28 -1.73
N ASN A 95 -13.96 -10.30 -1.54
CA ASN A 95 -14.82 -11.47 -1.76
C ASN A 95 -14.31 -12.74 -1.07
N LEU A 96 -14.00 -12.61 0.23
CA LEU A 96 -13.55 -13.71 1.09
C LEU A 96 -14.32 -13.70 2.43
N PRO A 97 -14.52 -14.86 3.07
CA PRO A 97 -15.22 -14.96 4.34
C PRO A 97 -14.35 -14.52 5.53
N VAL A 98 -14.11 -13.20 5.66
CA VAL A 98 -13.32 -12.60 6.73
C VAL A 98 -14.18 -11.79 7.69
N CYS A 99 -13.86 -11.83 8.98
CA CYS A 99 -14.47 -10.93 9.97
C CYS A 99 -13.79 -9.56 9.93
N VAL A 100 -14.57 -8.48 10.08
CA VAL A 100 -14.02 -7.10 10.12
C VAL A 100 -14.61 -6.35 11.31
N TYR A 101 -13.75 -5.77 12.13
CA TYR A 101 -14.11 -4.96 13.31
C TYR A 101 -13.50 -3.57 13.18
N VAL A 102 -14.32 -2.56 13.40
CA VAL A 102 -14.02 -1.17 13.06
C VAL A 102 -14.26 -0.28 14.27
N SER A 103 -13.22 0.32 14.81
CA SER A 103 -13.35 1.38 15.81
C SER A 103 -13.48 2.74 15.12
N THR A 104 -14.56 3.48 15.41
CA THR A 104 -14.78 4.82 14.87
C THR A 104 -14.59 5.93 15.88
N GLU A 105 -14.33 5.62 17.14
CA GLU A 105 -14.15 6.58 18.22
C GLU A 105 -12.80 6.41 18.93
N LYS A 106 -12.48 7.36 19.82
CA LYS A 106 -11.29 7.28 20.67
C LYS A 106 -11.69 6.72 22.04
N ASP A 107 -11.99 5.44 22.07
CA ASP A 107 -12.42 4.71 23.27
C ASP A 107 -11.66 3.39 23.40
N ASN A 108 -12.09 2.54 24.35
CA ASN A 108 -11.48 1.25 24.65
C ASN A 108 -11.62 0.19 23.52
N TYR A 109 -12.33 0.48 22.43
CA TYR A 109 -12.36 -0.36 21.24
C TYR A 109 -11.24 -0.03 20.25
N ARG A 110 -10.65 1.17 20.36
CA ARG A 110 -9.59 1.62 19.45
C ARG A 110 -8.25 1.00 19.82
N LYS A 111 -7.56 0.36 18.84
CA LYS A 111 -6.17 -0.08 19.03
C LYS A 111 -5.29 1.09 19.50
N PRO A 112 -4.42 0.92 20.53
CA PRO A 112 -3.95 -0.36 21.06
C PRO A 112 -4.82 -1.01 22.15
N ASP A 113 -6.03 -0.53 22.43
CA ASP A 113 -6.94 -1.19 23.35
C ASP A 113 -7.66 -2.36 22.69
N ILE A 114 -8.02 -3.37 23.51
CA ILE A 114 -8.44 -4.69 23.04
C ILE A 114 -9.97 -4.88 23.01
N GLY A 115 -10.73 -3.81 23.03
CA GLY A 115 -12.21 -3.92 23.05
C GLY A 115 -12.79 -4.62 21.82
N MET A 116 -12.24 -4.35 20.61
CA MET A 116 -12.64 -5.08 19.40
C MET A 116 -12.28 -6.58 19.47
N TRP A 117 -11.09 -6.90 19.99
CA TRP A 117 -10.65 -8.26 20.18
C TRP A 117 -11.53 -9.03 21.18
N ASN A 118 -11.84 -8.43 22.33
CA ASN A 118 -12.71 -9.04 23.34
C ASN A 118 -14.12 -9.31 22.79
N PHE A 119 -14.62 -8.42 21.95
CA PHE A 119 -15.89 -8.61 21.28
C PHE A 119 -15.83 -9.76 20.25
N PHE A 120 -14.76 -9.84 19.46
CA PHE A 120 -14.50 -10.95 18.53
C PHE A 120 -14.36 -12.28 19.25
N LYS A 121 -13.56 -12.32 20.32
CA LYS A 121 -13.19 -13.55 21.04
C LYS A 121 -14.35 -14.17 21.83
N LYS A 122 -15.36 -13.40 22.19
CA LYS A 122 -16.40 -13.73 23.17
C LYS A 122 -16.89 -15.19 23.11
N ASP A 123 -17.19 -15.71 21.92
CA ASP A 123 -17.77 -17.04 21.72
C ASP A 123 -16.84 -17.97 20.92
N ARG A 124 -15.52 -17.73 20.96
CA ARG A 124 -14.53 -18.46 20.16
C ARG A 124 -13.44 -19.06 21.04
N VAL A 125 -13.07 -20.30 20.74
CA VAL A 125 -11.86 -20.91 21.31
C VAL A 125 -10.67 -20.55 20.42
N ILE A 126 -9.77 -19.73 20.94
CA ILE A 126 -8.60 -19.26 20.22
C ILE A 126 -7.35 -19.68 21.01
N LYS A 127 -6.48 -20.45 20.38
CA LYS A 127 -5.20 -20.90 20.96
C LYS A 127 -4.03 -20.04 20.51
N ASN A 128 -3.99 -19.68 19.23
CA ASN A 128 -2.89 -18.92 18.66
C ASN A 128 -3.38 -17.79 17.78
N VAL A 129 -2.65 -16.68 17.81
CA VAL A 129 -2.90 -15.50 16.98
C VAL A 129 -1.60 -15.05 16.33
N ILE A 130 -1.61 -14.87 15.02
CA ILE A 130 -0.59 -14.15 14.28
C ILE A 130 -1.16 -12.78 13.93
N PHE A 131 -0.53 -11.70 14.37
CA PHE A 131 -0.97 -10.34 14.07
C PHE A 131 -0.06 -9.68 13.03
N VAL A 132 -0.68 -9.03 12.02
CA VAL A 132 0.04 -8.32 10.97
C VAL A 132 -0.49 -6.90 10.88
N GLY A 133 0.41 -5.91 10.99
CA GLY A 133 0.06 -4.49 10.91
C GLY A 133 1.26 -3.62 10.55
N ASP A 134 1.00 -2.40 10.08
CA ASP A 134 2.04 -1.45 9.66
C ASP A 134 2.52 -0.52 10.79
N ALA A 135 1.72 -0.35 11.85
CA ALA A 135 2.01 0.54 12.99
C ALA A 135 2.74 -0.19 14.12
N LEU A 136 4.01 -0.55 13.89
CA LEU A 136 4.84 -1.33 14.82
C LEU A 136 5.78 -0.50 15.69
N GLY A 137 5.79 0.85 15.53
CA GLY A 137 6.66 1.75 16.30
C GLY A 137 8.07 1.86 15.74
N ARG A 138 8.30 1.48 14.48
CA ARG A 138 9.56 1.71 13.76
C ARG A 138 9.71 3.22 13.46
N PRO A 139 10.91 3.73 13.20
CA PRO A 139 11.14 5.16 12.96
C PRO A 139 10.22 5.77 11.89
N GLN A 140 9.87 5.02 10.86
CA GLN A 140 8.99 5.44 9.76
C GLN A 140 7.50 5.25 10.06
N ASP A 141 7.13 4.52 11.10
CA ASP A 141 5.73 4.21 11.37
C ASP A 141 4.99 5.42 11.94
N PHE A 142 3.71 5.49 11.66
CA PHE A 142 2.83 6.54 12.18
C PHE A 142 2.62 6.41 13.69
N SER A 143 2.57 5.19 14.20
CA SER A 143 2.36 4.84 15.61
C SER A 143 2.87 3.43 15.91
N ASP A 144 2.72 3.00 17.14
CA ASP A 144 3.01 1.63 17.60
C ASP A 144 1.72 0.86 17.98
N SER A 145 0.58 1.36 17.55
CA SER A 145 -0.73 0.83 17.98
C SER A 145 -0.96 -0.62 17.61
N ASP A 146 -0.40 -1.10 16.52
CA ASP A 146 -0.53 -2.49 16.07
C ASP A 146 0.36 -3.43 16.88
N ARG A 147 1.60 -3.02 17.15
CA ARG A 147 2.50 -3.77 18.02
C ARG A 147 1.89 -3.95 19.42
N LEU A 148 1.49 -2.84 20.05
CA LEU A 148 0.89 -2.86 21.38
C LEU A 148 -0.43 -3.65 21.42
N PHE A 149 -1.23 -3.57 20.38
CA PHE A 149 -2.45 -4.38 20.26
C PHE A 149 -2.11 -5.86 20.17
N GLY A 150 -1.16 -6.24 19.31
CA GLY A 150 -0.69 -7.62 19.17
C GLY A 150 -0.14 -8.20 20.49
N GLU A 151 0.64 -7.41 21.21
CA GLU A 151 1.16 -7.78 22.55
C GLU A 151 0.01 -8.01 23.57
N LYS A 152 -0.95 -7.08 23.64
CA LYS A 152 -2.08 -7.15 24.58
C LYS A 152 -3.05 -8.32 24.29
N ILE A 153 -3.18 -8.76 23.05
CA ILE A 153 -3.98 -9.95 22.70
C ILE A 153 -3.20 -11.26 22.80
N ASN A 154 -1.95 -11.21 23.25
CA ASN A 154 -1.02 -12.34 23.35
C ASN A 154 -0.82 -13.03 21.98
N ALA A 155 -0.61 -12.25 20.91
CA ALA A 155 -0.25 -12.81 19.62
C ALA A 155 1.10 -13.56 19.73
N CYS A 156 1.16 -14.77 19.20
CA CYS A 156 2.39 -15.58 19.21
C CYS A 156 3.44 -15.00 18.23
N GLU A 157 2.98 -14.30 17.20
CA GLU A 157 3.82 -13.56 16.27
C GLU A 157 3.17 -12.22 15.93
N ILE A 158 4.00 -11.17 15.85
CA ILE A 158 3.61 -9.84 15.35
C ILE A 158 4.55 -9.53 14.19
N LYS A 159 3.98 -9.31 13.01
CA LYS A 159 4.73 -9.11 11.77
C LYS A 159 4.37 -7.80 11.08
N SER A 160 5.35 -7.22 10.41
CA SER A 160 5.08 -6.16 9.43
C SER A 160 4.43 -6.75 8.18
N PRO A 161 3.74 -5.94 7.36
CA PRO A 161 3.21 -6.39 6.07
C PRO A 161 4.32 -6.94 5.16
N GLU A 162 5.50 -6.33 5.17
CA GLU A 162 6.64 -6.73 4.36
C GLU A 162 7.17 -8.12 4.77
N ASP A 163 7.25 -8.37 6.08
CA ASP A 163 7.72 -9.67 6.62
C ASP A 163 6.71 -10.79 6.36
N PHE A 164 5.41 -10.47 6.40
CA PHE A 164 4.37 -11.47 6.24
C PHE A 164 4.05 -11.79 4.78
N PHE A 165 3.84 -10.75 3.97
CA PHE A 165 3.42 -10.91 2.58
C PHE A 165 4.60 -11.01 1.60
N GLY A 166 5.79 -10.71 2.06
CA GLY A 166 6.99 -10.61 1.23
C GLY A 166 7.02 -9.33 0.38
N SER A 167 8.16 -9.07 -0.22
CA SER A 167 8.34 -7.99 -1.19
C SER A 167 7.91 -8.46 -2.59
N SER A 168 7.57 -7.50 -3.45
CA SER A 168 7.35 -7.74 -4.88
C SER A 168 8.60 -8.32 -5.53
N LYS A 169 8.39 -9.16 -6.56
CA LYS A 169 9.51 -9.65 -7.36
C LYS A 169 10.21 -8.49 -8.04
N ILE A 170 11.54 -8.39 -7.83
CA ILE A 170 12.38 -7.45 -8.57
C ILE A 170 12.39 -7.89 -10.02
N PRO A 171 12.02 -7.02 -10.99
CA PRO A 171 12.12 -7.39 -12.39
C PRO A 171 13.58 -7.67 -12.75
N SER A 172 13.83 -8.80 -13.40
CA SER A 172 15.14 -9.02 -14.00
C SER A 172 15.39 -8.00 -15.10
N ILE A 173 16.44 -7.21 -14.98
CA ILE A 173 16.82 -6.24 -15.98
C ILE A 173 17.81 -6.90 -16.90
N GLN A 174 17.38 -7.09 -18.15
CA GLN A 174 18.21 -7.63 -19.19
C GLN A 174 19.06 -6.52 -19.83
N ASN A 175 19.91 -5.90 -19.08
CA ASN A 175 21.00 -4.95 -19.40
C ASN A 175 21.09 -4.26 -20.77
N LYS A 176 20.05 -4.24 -21.62
CA LYS A 176 20.07 -3.58 -22.92
C LYS A 176 18.71 -2.99 -23.28
N LYS A 177 18.70 -1.66 -23.52
CA LYS A 177 17.55 -0.93 -24.06
C LYS A 177 16.25 -1.14 -23.27
N GLU A 178 16.31 -0.99 -21.96
CA GLU A 178 15.11 -0.96 -21.11
C GLU A 178 14.93 0.47 -20.55
N LEU A 179 13.74 1.02 -20.71
CA LEU A 179 13.32 2.25 -20.03
C LEU A 179 12.47 1.85 -18.82
N ILE A 180 12.99 2.16 -17.64
CA ILE A 180 12.34 1.87 -16.36
C ILE A 180 11.81 3.20 -15.81
N VAL A 181 10.49 3.32 -15.66
CA VAL A 181 9.85 4.53 -15.13
C VAL A 181 9.33 4.25 -13.74
N PHE A 182 9.83 4.99 -12.75
CA PHE A 182 9.30 4.93 -11.39
C PHE A 182 8.03 5.77 -11.28
N VAL A 183 7.02 5.22 -10.61
CA VAL A 183 5.80 5.94 -10.22
C VAL A 183 5.61 5.71 -8.73
N GLY A 184 5.38 6.78 -7.97
CA GLY A 184 5.18 6.65 -6.51
C GLY A 184 5.32 8.00 -5.80
N MET A 185 4.64 8.12 -4.65
CA MET A 185 4.67 9.34 -3.86
C MET A 185 6.08 9.67 -3.35
N PRO A 186 6.35 10.90 -2.91
CA PRO A 186 7.59 11.25 -2.23
C PRO A 186 7.84 10.34 -1.02
N GLY A 187 9.10 9.96 -0.77
CA GLY A 187 9.47 9.10 0.35
C GLY A 187 9.14 7.61 0.17
N SER A 188 8.57 7.16 -0.96
CA SER A 188 8.24 5.75 -1.20
C SER A 188 9.43 4.84 -1.54
N GLY A 189 10.66 5.31 -1.34
CA GLY A 189 11.87 4.48 -1.51
C GLY A 189 12.39 4.35 -2.94
N LYS A 190 11.89 5.13 -3.93
CA LYS A 190 12.31 5.06 -5.34
C LYS A 190 13.82 5.15 -5.53
N SER A 191 14.45 6.21 -5.03
CA SER A 191 15.90 6.40 -5.19
C SER A 191 16.69 5.33 -4.43
N THR A 192 16.23 4.91 -3.24
CA THR A 192 16.82 3.78 -2.51
C THR A 192 16.78 2.50 -3.34
N TYR A 193 15.64 2.23 -3.97
CA TYR A 193 15.47 1.08 -4.85
C TYR A 193 16.43 1.12 -6.03
N TYR A 194 16.64 2.30 -6.65
CA TYR A 194 17.64 2.47 -7.70
C TYR A 194 19.04 2.07 -7.21
N TYR A 195 19.49 2.68 -6.12
CA TYR A 195 20.83 2.42 -5.58
C TYR A 195 21.06 0.98 -5.11
N THR A 196 20.01 0.27 -4.75
CA THR A 196 20.11 -1.12 -4.32
C THR A 196 20.07 -2.10 -5.49
N ASN A 197 19.21 -1.86 -6.50
CA ASN A 197 18.87 -2.87 -7.48
C ASN A 197 19.21 -2.50 -8.95
N LEU A 198 19.45 -1.20 -9.26
CA LEU A 198 19.49 -0.70 -10.64
C LEU A 198 20.68 0.21 -10.93
N LYS A 199 21.69 0.21 -10.09
CA LYS A 199 22.85 1.11 -10.17
C LYS A 199 23.64 1.02 -11.49
N ASP A 200 23.48 -0.09 -12.23
CA ASP A 200 24.13 -0.28 -13.53
C ASP A 200 23.36 0.38 -14.70
N CYS A 201 22.16 0.91 -14.43
CA CYS A 201 21.38 1.68 -15.40
C CYS A 201 21.74 3.17 -15.35
N VAL A 202 21.51 3.87 -16.45
CA VAL A 202 21.63 5.34 -16.46
C VAL A 202 20.54 5.93 -15.56
N HIS A 203 20.94 6.69 -14.53
CA HIS A 203 20.03 7.32 -13.58
C HIS A 203 19.64 8.72 -14.02
N ILE A 204 18.37 8.93 -14.29
CA ILE A 204 17.78 10.26 -14.57
C ILE A 204 16.91 10.65 -13.40
N GLU A 205 17.49 11.37 -12.43
CA GLU A 205 16.84 11.77 -11.18
C GLU A 205 16.31 13.21 -11.31
N GLN A 206 14.99 13.38 -11.26
CA GLN A 206 14.32 14.67 -11.45
C GLN A 206 14.79 15.72 -10.42
N ASP A 207 14.99 15.34 -9.18
CA ASP A 207 15.37 16.25 -8.10
C ASP A 207 16.78 16.83 -8.30
N LYS A 208 17.70 16.08 -8.93
CA LYS A 208 19.05 16.56 -9.28
C LYS A 208 19.07 17.38 -10.56
N ILE A 209 18.25 17.02 -11.52
CA ILE A 209 18.21 17.71 -12.82
C ILE A 209 17.45 19.04 -12.75
N GLY A 210 16.49 19.16 -11.83
CA GLY A 210 15.78 20.39 -11.50
C GLY A 210 14.60 20.73 -12.42
N SER A 211 14.63 20.44 -13.73
CA SER A 211 13.52 20.74 -14.63
C SER A 211 13.13 19.60 -15.56
N ARG A 212 11.83 19.52 -15.90
CA ARG A 212 11.33 18.54 -16.87
C ARG A 212 12.01 18.67 -18.24
N LYS A 213 12.26 19.90 -18.71
CA LYS A 213 12.93 20.15 -20.00
C LYS A 213 14.33 19.53 -20.02
N GLN A 214 15.07 19.67 -18.95
CA GLN A 214 16.42 19.09 -18.81
C GLN A 214 16.35 17.56 -18.68
N LEU A 215 15.36 17.02 -17.96
CA LEU A 215 15.12 15.58 -17.89
C LEU A 215 14.89 14.98 -19.28
N LEU A 216 14.03 15.58 -20.09
CA LEU A 216 13.74 15.12 -21.45
C LEU A 216 14.96 15.23 -22.38
N LYS A 217 15.79 16.27 -22.20
CA LYS A 217 17.07 16.40 -22.91
C LYS A 217 18.01 15.26 -22.54
N GLN A 218 18.17 14.98 -21.24
CA GLN A 218 19.01 13.89 -20.76
C GLN A 218 18.49 12.53 -21.23
N LEU A 219 17.16 12.31 -21.20
CA LEU A 219 16.55 11.10 -21.73
C LEU A 219 16.88 10.88 -23.20
N ASN A 220 16.77 11.91 -24.06
CA ASN A 220 17.09 11.81 -25.48
C ASN A 220 18.58 11.43 -25.69
N ILE A 221 19.50 12.01 -24.93
CA ILE A 221 20.93 11.66 -24.99
C ILE A 221 21.14 10.21 -24.57
N SER A 222 20.52 9.79 -23.47
CA SER A 222 20.69 8.44 -22.92
C SER A 222 20.10 7.37 -23.83
N LEU A 223 18.97 7.65 -24.52
CA LEU A 223 18.37 6.72 -25.49
C LEU A 223 19.31 6.39 -26.68
N LEU A 224 20.18 7.33 -27.07
CA LEU A 224 21.16 7.11 -28.14
C LEU A 224 22.29 6.15 -27.71
N SER A 225 22.58 6.02 -26.41
CA SER A 225 23.66 5.15 -25.93
C SER A 225 23.31 3.66 -25.97
N GLY A 226 22.01 3.29 -26.02
CA GLY A 226 21.56 1.91 -25.95
C GLY A 226 21.63 1.28 -24.55
N ALA A 227 22.06 2.02 -23.53
CA ALA A 227 22.06 1.59 -22.13
C ALA A 227 20.65 1.58 -21.55
N SER A 228 20.38 0.71 -20.56
CA SER A 228 19.12 0.77 -19.81
C SER A 228 19.06 2.03 -18.95
N ILE A 229 17.88 2.62 -18.83
CA ILE A 229 17.65 3.95 -18.25
C ILE A 229 16.59 3.86 -17.17
N VAL A 230 16.82 4.51 -16.04
CA VAL A 230 15.84 4.71 -14.97
C VAL A 230 15.44 6.17 -14.91
N ILE A 231 14.12 6.46 -15.01
CA ILE A 231 13.56 7.78 -14.71
C ILE A 231 13.05 7.76 -13.27
N ASP A 232 13.82 8.37 -12.37
CA ASP A 232 13.51 8.50 -10.96
C ASP A 232 12.82 9.84 -10.68
N SER A 233 11.51 9.79 -10.65
CA SER A 233 10.63 10.89 -10.29
C SER A 233 9.31 10.33 -9.76
N THR A 234 8.43 11.17 -9.23
CA THR A 234 7.09 10.74 -8.78
C THR A 234 6.18 10.31 -9.93
N ASN A 235 6.33 10.88 -11.12
CA ASN A 235 5.65 10.57 -12.38
C ASN A 235 4.12 10.27 -12.26
N PRO A 236 3.32 11.11 -11.58
CA PRO A 236 1.93 10.80 -11.31
C PRO A 236 1.05 10.82 -12.56
N SER A 237 1.27 11.76 -13.49
CA SER A 237 0.38 11.91 -14.65
C SER A 237 0.72 10.96 -15.80
N GLN A 238 -0.31 10.43 -16.43
CA GLN A 238 -0.21 9.61 -17.63
C GLN A 238 0.47 10.36 -18.78
N GLU A 239 0.09 11.61 -19.02
CA GLU A 239 0.66 12.47 -20.06
C GLU A 239 2.19 12.52 -19.98
N ASN A 240 2.72 12.71 -18.75
CA ASN A 240 4.17 12.75 -18.55
C ASN A 240 4.85 11.43 -18.88
N ARG A 241 4.23 10.31 -18.52
CA ARG A 241 4.77 8.98 -18.80
C ARG A 241 4.70 8.64 -20.29
N LEU A 242 3.61 9.01 -20.96
CA LEU A 242 3.44 8.78 -22.39
C LEU A 242 4.56 9.44 -23.21
N GLU A 243 4.98 10.66 -22.86
CA GLU A 243 6.10 11.32 -23.55
C GLU A 243 7.41 10.52 -23.45
N TYR A 244 7.67 9.91 -22.30
CA TYR A 244 8.83 9.03 -22.15
C TYR A 244 8.71 7.76 -22.98
N TYR A 245 7.51 7.15 -22.99
CA TYR A 245 7.24 5.92 -23.74
C TYR A 245 7.40 6.13 -25.24
N GLU A 246 6.85 7.22 -25.78
CA GLU A 246 6.97 7.56 -27.20
C GLU A 246 8.41 7.77 -27.65
N LYS A 247 9.22 8.46 -26.83
CA LYS A 247 10.63 8.63 -27.08
C LYS A 247 11.38 7.28 -27.05
N ALA A 248 11.13 6.45 -26.05
CA ALA A 248 11.76 5.14 -25.89
C ALA A 248 11.43 4.18 -27.05
N LYS A 249 10.19 4.17 -27.51
CA LYS A 249 9.74 3.35 -28.64
C LYS A 249 10.51 3.65 -29.93
N LYS A 250 10.83 4.94 -30.19
CA LYS A 250 11.61 5.35 -31.39
C LYS A 250 12.99 4.71 -31.46
N TYR A 251 13.55 4.31 -30.31
CA TYR A 251 14.87 3.66 -30.20
C TYR A 251 14.78 2.18 -29.86
N ASN A 252 13.58 1.58 -29.96
CA ASN A 252 13.32 0.16 -29.67
C ASN A 252 13.65 -0.24 -28.22
N TYR A 253 13.35 0.62 -27.24
CA TYR A 253 13.44 0.29 -25.82
C TYR A 253 12.22 -0.49 -25.37
N LYS A 254 12.45 -1.51 -24.52
CA LYS A 254 11.38 -2.15 -23.74
C LYS A 254 11.02 -1.22 -22.57
N ILE A 255 9.72 -1.11 -22.29
CA ILE A 255 9.23 -0.25 -21.23
C ILE A 255 8.86 -1.09 -20.02
N LYS A 256 9.33 -0.68 -18.85
CA LYS A 256 8.97 -1.22 -17.55
C LYS A 256 8.54 -0.08 -16.63
N VAL A 257 7.45 -0.26 -15.92
CA VAL A 257 6.98 0.69 -14.90
C VAL A 257 7.08 0.03 -13.54
N LEU A 258 7.77 0.67 -12.60
CA LEU A 258 7.80 0.26 -11.20
C LEU A 258 6.87 1.20 -10.42
N TYR A 259 5.72 0.69 -10.00
CA TYR A 259 4.73 1.42 -9.23
C TYR A 259 4.91 1.15 -7.74
N PHE A 260 5.42 2.18 -7.02
CA PHE A 260 5.70 2.12 -5.60
C PHE A 260 4.43 2.41 -4.80
N LEU A 261 3.90 1.39 -4.16
CA LEU A 261 2.71 1.43 -3.31
C LEU A 261 3.06 1.57 -1.82
N ILE A 262 4.22 2.12 -1.52
CA ILE A 262 4.72 2.32 -0.14
C ILE A 262 4.23 3.66 0.39
N ASN A 263 3.76 3.70 1.65
CA ASN A 263 3.42 4.93 2.33
C ASN A 263 4.68 5.77 2.64
N GLY A 264 4.95 6.72 1.76
CA GLY A 264 6.14 7.56 1.86
C GLY A 264 6.09 8.63 2.96
N THR A 265 4.94 8.87 3.61
CA THR A 265 4.79 9.98 4.58
C THR A 265 5.61 9.74 5.85
N GLY A 266 5.71 8.50 6.30
CA GLY A 266 6.54 8.13 7.44
C GLY A 266 8.02 8.31 7.15
N PHE A 267 8.50 7.78 6.05
CA PHE A 267 9.90 7.91 5.61
C PHE A 267 10.28 9.37 5.31
N ASN A 268 9.32 10.20 4.92
CA ASN A 268 9.56 11.62 4.70
C ASN A 268 10.05 12.34 5.97
N LYS A 269 9.56 11.93 7.14
CA LYS A 269 9.99 12.52 8.43
C LYS A 269 11.46 12.25 8.76
N LEU A 270 12.04 11.21 8.16
CA LEU A 270 13.44 10.79 8.36
C LEU A 270 14.42 11.46 7.37
N ARG A 271 13.91 12.29 6.46
CA ARG A 271 14.76 13.01 5.48
C ARG A 271 15.35 14.26 6.09
N ASP A 272 16.59 14.59 5.72
CA ASP A 272 17.24 15.86 6.09
C ASP A 272 16.40 17.07 5.67
N LYS A 273 15.75 16.98 4.51
CA LYS A 273 14.82 17.98 3.99
C LYS A 273 13.46 17.32 3.70
N PRO A 274 12.54 17.30 4.67
CA PRO A 274 11.21 16.75 4.47
C PRO A 274 10.44 17.50 3.39
N VAL A 275 9.71 16.76 2.59
CA VAL A 275 8.81 17.32 1.57
C VAL A 275 7.53 17.82 2.25
N PRO A 276 7.06 19.04 1.98
CA PRO A 276 5.82 19.57 2.55
C PRO A 276 4.58 18.75 2.19
N ASP A 277 3.59 18.70 3.07
CA ASP A 277 2.36 17.92 2.88
C ASP A 277 1.60 18.27 1.59
N ILE A 278 1.68 19.53 1.15
CA ILE A 278 1.05 19.97 -0.09
C ILE A 278 1.53 19.17 -1.32
N VAL A 279 2.78 18.69 -1.32
CA VAL A 279 3.35 17.92 -2.44
C VAL A 279 2.65 16.57 -2.55
N TYR A 280 2.27 15.93 -1.43
CA TYR A 280 1.48 14.71 -1.44
C TYR A 280 0.08 14.95 -2.01
N HIS A 281 -0.57 16.05 -1.62
CA HIS A 281 -1.88 16.40 -2.19
C HIS A 281 -1.80 16.67 -3.68
N ILE A 282 -0.75 17.34 -4.16
CA ILE A 282 -0.51 17.56 -5.60
C ILE A 282 -0.27 16.21 -6.30
N TYR A 283 0.52 15.32 -5.70
CA TYR A 283 0.78 13.99 -6.25
C TYR A 283 -0.53 13.22 -6.45
N PHE A 284 -1.35 13.05 -5.41
CA PHE A 284 -2.61 12.33 -5.49
C PHE A 284 -3.62 12.99 -6.43
N LYS A 285 -3.66 14.33 -6.48
CA LYS A 285 -4.53 15.06 -7.42
C LYS A 285 -4.18 14.78 -8.88
N LYS A 286 -2.90 14.54 -9.17
CA LYS A 286 -2.38 14.28 -10.52
C LYS A 286 -2.19 12.79 -10.82
N LEU A 287 -2.38 11.93 -9.83
CA LEU A 287 -2.12 10.51 -10.00
C LEU A 287 -3.15 9.87 -10.91
N GLU A 288 -2.67 9.37 -12.01
CA GLU A 288 -3.33 8.46 -12.94
C GLU A 288 -2.54 7.15 -12.88
N PRO A 289 -3.01 6.16 -12.09
CA PRO A 289 -2.27 4.94 -11.83
C PRO A 289 -1.84 4.23 -13.11
N PRO A 290 -0.62 3.66 -13.16
CA PRO A 290 -0.25 2.81 -14.27
C PRO A 290 -1.17 1.59 -14.35
N CYS A 291 -1.72 1.32 -15.53
CA CYS A 291 -2.55 0.16 -15.82
C CYS A 291 -2.25 -0.33 -17.24
N GLU A 292 -2.74 -1.51 -17.60
CA GLU A 292 -2.48 -2.12 -18.92
C GLU A 292 -2.94 -1.21 -20.07
N GLU A 293 -4.06 -0.47 -19.90
CA GLU A 293 -4.61 0.41 -20.91
C GLU A 293 -3.74 1.66 -21.18
N ASN A 294 -2.96 2.09 -20.19
CA ASN A 294 -2.16 3.34 -20.29
C ASN A 294 -0.65 3.12 -20.24
N THR A 295 -0.19 1.88 -20.20
CA THR A 295 1.23 1.53 -20.09
C THR A 295 1.61 0.52 -21.19
N PRO A 296 2.42 0.91 -22.18
CA PRO A 296 2.78 0.03 -23.29
C PRO A 296 3.91 -0.95 -22.95
N GLY A 297 3.95 -1.45 -21.73
CA GLY A 297 5.00 -2.32 -21.23
C GLY A 297 4.56 -3.04 -19.96
N GLU A 298 5.53 -3.63 -19.25
CA GLU A 298 5.28 -4.38 -18.03
C GLU A 298 5.16 -3.46 -16.81
N ILE A 299 4.19 -3.75 -15.93
CA ILE A 299 4.00 -3.04 -14.66
C ILE A 299 4.41 -3.96 -13.52
N PHE A 300 5.30 -3.46 -12.66
CA PHE A 300 5.75 -4.12 -11.44
C PHE A 300 5.33 -3.28 -10.25
N TYR A 301 4.73 -3.92 -9.25
CA TYR A 301 4.33 -3.25 -8.02
C TYR A 301 5.41 -3.44 -6.95
N VAL A 302 5.84 -2.34 -6.32
CA VAL A 302 6.80 -2.32 -5.22
C VAL A 302 6.06 -1.96 -3.93
N TYR A 303 6.05 -2.85 -2.94
CA TYR A 303 5.36 -2.71 -1.66
C TYR A 303 6.08 -3.45 -0.54
#